data_0b2a287255b1561302eb23d43c391d57
#
_entry.id   0b2a287255b1561302eb23d43c391d57
#
_cell.length_a   1.000
_cell.length_b   1.000
_cell.length_c   1.000
_cell.angle_alpha   90.00
_cell.angle_beta   90.00
_cell.angle_gamma   90.00
#
_symmetry.space_group_name_H-M   'P 1'
#
loop_
_entity.id
_entity.type
_entity.pdbx_description
1 polymer ?
#
loop_
_entity_poly.entity_id
_entity_poly.type
_entity_poly.pdbx_seq_one_letter_code
_entity_poly.pdbx_strand_id
1 'polypeptide(L)'
;AGLHAFAGDRSHIEALAHDGFADDPIIRSIEWILSRNETPQIHFNRWSMFDTALAHANQSRAFYEFGVWMGDSFRYLIDHFPQGYGFDTFEGLPEEWHGLPRGSYTSFGEVPNILGAEFVVGEFRDTLPEFFAHERPMAGLINFDADLYSSTITALNHARPVIDSSTV
;
A
#
# COMPACT_ATOMS: atom_id res chain seq x y z
N ALA A 1 -16.81 -4.02 16.37
CA ALA A 1 -15.87 -4.43 17.41
C ALA A 1 -14.60 -3.56 17.36
N GLY A 2 -13.88 -3.51 16.22
CA GLY A 2 -12.59 -2.78 16.13
C GLY A 2 -12.66 -1.31 16.52
N LEU A 3 -13.67 -0.56 16.05
CA LEU A 3 -13.82 0.86 16.40
C LEU A 3 -14.01 1.10 17.89
N HIS A 4 -14.77 0.24 18.59
CA HIS A 4 -14.97 0.33 20.04
C HIS A 4 -13.66 0.05 20.79
N ALA A 5 -12.87 -0.93 20.34
CA ALA A 5 -11.58 -1.26 20.93
C ALA A 5 -10.58 -0.09 20.81
N PHE A 6 -10.54 0.60 19.68
CA PHE A 6 -9.72 1.81 19.48
C PHE A 6 -10.18 3.01 20.30
N ALA A 7 -11.48 3.07 20.62
CA ALA A 7 -12.05 4.07 21.56
C ALA A 7 -11.84 3.71 23.05
N GLY A 8 -11.12 2.61 23.35
CA GLY A 8 -10.81 2.16 24.71
C GLY A 8 -11.72 1.06 25.27
N ASP A 9 -12.80 0.70 24.59
CA ASP A 9 -13.66 -0.44 24.97
C ASP A 9 -13.19 -1.72 24.27
N ARG A 10 -12.39 -2.51 24.96
CA ARG A 10 -11.82 -3.78 24.46
C ARG A 10 -12.75 -5.00 24.69
N SER A 11 -13.85 -4.85 25.39
CA SER A 11 -14.71 -5.96 25.83
C SER A 11 -15.16 -6.86 24.67
N HIS A 12 -15.46 -6.28 23.52
CA HIS A 12 -15.90 -7.05 22.34
C HIS A 12 -14.75 -7.85 21.69
N ILE A 13 -13.54 -7.32 21.68
CA ILE A 13 -12.36 -8.04 21.13
C ILE A 13 -11.97 -9.18 22.06
N GLU A 14 -11.96 -8.92 23.36
CA GLU A 14 -11.68 -9.95 24.38
C GLU A 14 -12.73 -11.07 24.35
N ALA A 15 -14.01 -10.74 24.18
CA ALA A 15 -15.07 -11.73 24.03
C ALA A 15 -14.86 -12.59 22.76
N LEU A 16 -14.56 -11.99 21.60
CA LEU A 16 -14.31 -12.72 20.36
C LEU A 16 -13.08 -13.63 20.47
N ALA A 17 -12.00 -13.15 21.10
CA ALA A 17 -10.82 -13.99 21.34
C ALA A 17 -11.14 -15.18 22.28
N HIS A 18 -12.01 -15.00 23.27
CA HIS A 18 -12.48 -16.06 24.15
C HIS A 18 -13.41 -17.07 23.45
N ASP A 19 -14.22 -16.62 22.49
CA ASP A 19 -15.22 -17.42 21.78
C ASP A 19 -14.63 -18.25 20.62
N GLY A 20 -13.32 -18.43 20.57
CA GLY A 20 -12.64 -19.27 19.60
C GLY A 20 -12.16 -18.55 18.33
N PHE A 21 -12.22 -17.22 18.29
CA PHE A 21 -11.71 -16.39 17.20
C PHE A 21 -10.31 -15.81 17.48
N ALA A 22 -9.59 -16.33 18.49
CA ALA A 22 -8.24 -15.83 18.83
C ALA A 22 -7.25 -15.91 17.68
N ASP A 23 -7.39 -16.90 16.79
CA ASP A 23 -6.54 -17.08 15.62
C ASP A 23 -7.06 -16.36 14.36
N ASP A 24 -8.21 -15.67 14.45
CA ASP A 24 -8.72 -14.88 13.32
C ASP A 24 -7.75 -13.74 12.99
N PRO A 25 -7.34 -13.59 11.71
CA PRO A 25 -6.35 -12.58 11.32
C PRO A 25 -6.77 -11.15 11.67
N ILE A 26 -8.07 -10.82 11.62
CA ILE A 26 -8.61 -9.50 11.95
C ILE A 26 -8.47 -9.25 13.46
N ILE A 27 -8.84 -10.22 14.30
CA ILE A 27 -8.73 -10.12 15.76
C ILE A 27 -7.26 -9.95 16.14
N ARG A 28 -6.37 -10.78 15.62
CA ARG A 28 -4.92 -10.69 15.86
C ARG A 28 -4.34 -9.34 15.43
N SER A 29 -4.78 -8.79 14.29
CA SER A 29 -4.34 -7.49 13.81
C SER A 29 -4.78 -6.36 14.75
N ILE A 30 -6.03 -6.39 15.22
CA ILE A 30 -6.55 -5.42 16.17
C ILE A 30 -5.79 -5.52 17.51
N GLU A 31 -5.58 -6.71 18.04
CA GLU A 31 -4.82 -6.93 19.29
C GLU A 31 -3.38 -6.42 19.14
N TRP A 32 -2.75 -6.68 17.99
CA TRP A 32 -1.40 -6.19 17.71
C TRP A 32 -1.34 -4.66 17.71
N ILE A 33 -2.28 -3.96 17.06
CA ILE A 33 -2.38 -2.50 17.06
C ILE A 33 -2.58 -1.98 18.49
N LEU A 34 -3.51 -2.58 19.25
CA LEU A 34 -3.83 -2.19 20.62
C LEU A 34 -2.69 -2.47 21.62
N SER A 35 -1.75 -3.35 21.29
CA SER A 35 -0.55 -3.62 22.09
C SER A 35 0.52 -2.52 21.95
N ARG A 36 0.38 -1.62 20.97
CA ARG A 36 1.30 -0.50 20.78
C ARG A 36 1.02 0.61 21.78
N ASN A 37 2.06 1.32 22.18
CA ASN A 37 1.95 2.43 23.14
C ASN A 37 1.40 3.72 22.49
N GLU A 38 1.21 3.71 21.17
CA GLU A 38 0.71 4.86 20.42
C GLU A 38 -0.78 4.69 20.12
N THR A 39 -1.54 5.77 20.28
CA THR A 39 -2.96 5.77 19.87
C THR A 39 -3.02 5.84 18.35
N PRO A 40 -3.59 4.82 17.68
CA PRO A 40 -3.69 4.83 16.23
C PRO A 40 -4.61 5.97 15.76
N GLN A 41 -4.17 6.68 14.72
CA GLN A 41 -5.05 7.60 14.00
C GLN A 41 -5.91 6.78 13.04
N ILE A 42 -7.24 6.89 13.16
CA ILE A 42 -8.18 6.14 12.34
C ILE A 42 -8.72 7.06 11.24
N HIS A 43 -8.63 6.61 10.01
CA HIS A 43 -9.18 7.28 8.84
C HIS A 43 -10.37 6.49 8.28
N PHE A 44 -11.45 7.17 7.90
CA PHE A 44 -12.66 6.55 7.34
C PHE A 44 -12.69 6.58 5.80
N ASN A 45 -11.69 7.21 5.18
CA ASN A 45 -11.49 7.20 3.74
C ASN A 45 -10.00 7.30 3.39
N ARG A 46 -9.63 6.84 2.20
CA ARG A 46 -8.23 6.81 1.76
C ARG A 46 -7.60 8.20 1.61
N TRP A 47 -8.38 9.19 1.24
CA TRP A 47 -7.86 10.55 0.99
C TRP A 47 -7.36 11.20 2.28
N SER A 48 -8.12 11.11 3.37
CA SER A 48 -7.65 11.63 4.67
C SER A 48 -6.45 10.85 5.23
N MET A 49 -6.30 9.57 4.89
CA MET A 49 -5.11 8.79 5.20
C MET A 49 -3.91 9.31 4.39
N PHE A 50 -4.08 9.54 3.09
CA PHE A 50 -3.05 10.12 2.24
C PHE A 50 -2.62 11.52 2.69
N ASP A 51 -3.56 12.39 3.09
CA ASP A 51 -3.24 13.71 3.65
C ASP A 51 -2.33 13.59 4.89
N THR A 52 -2.61 12.62 5.76
CA THR A 52 -1.76 12.38 6.93
C THR A 52 -0.39 11.83 6.51
N ALA A 53 -0.33 10.89 5.58
CA ALA A 53 0.94 10.38 5.07
C ALA A 53 1.78 11.49 4.42
N LEU A 54 1.15 12.35 3.60
CA LEU A 54 1.78 13.51 2.97
C LEU A 54 2.34 14.53 3.97
N ALA A 55 1.65 14.73 5.10
CA ALA A 55 2.13 15.62 6.16
C ALA A 55 3.43 15.12 6.84
N HIS A 56 3.71 13.83 6.76
CA HIS A 56 4.93 13.21 7.30
C HIS A 56 5.99 12.93 6.22
N ALA A 57 5.60 12.89 4.94
CA ALA A 57 6.48 12.54 3.85
C ALA A 57 7.48 13.65 3.50
N ASN A 58 8.68 13.24 3.10
CA ASN A 58 9.64 14.16 2.49
C ASN A 58 9.28 14.41 1.02
N GLN A 59 8.49 15.44 0.78
CA GLN A 59 7.97 15.80 -0.54
C GLN A 59 9.04 16.32 -1.53
N SER A 60 10.31 16.45 -1.13
CA SER A 60 11.42 16.75 -2.07
C SER A 60 12.00 15.49 -2.73
N ARG A 61 11.56 14.30 -2.32
CA ARG A 61 11.98 12.99 -2.83
C ARG A 61 10.97 12.46 -3.85
N ALA A 62 11.23 11.24 -4.36
CA ALA A 62 10.31 10.57 -5.29
C ALA A 62 9.13 9.90 -4.56
N PHE A 63 8.05 9.73 -5.30
CA PHE A 63 6.89 8.91 -4.92
C PHE A 63 6.92 7.57 -5.65
N TYR A 64 6.53 6.50 -4.98
CA TYR A 64 6.44 5.15 -5.56
C TYR A 64 5.08 4.53 -5.24
N GLU A 65 4.45 3.90 -6.22
CA GLU A 65 3.19 3.17 -6.03
C GLU A 65 3.24 1.79 -6.69
N PHE A 66 2.98 0.76 -5.90
CA PHE A 66 2.91 -0.62 -6.35
C PHE A 66 1.45 -1.08 -6.35
N GLY A 67 0.88 -1.21 -7.54
CA GLY A 67 -0.54 -1.33 -7.81
C GLY A 67 -1.14 0.05 -8.12
N VAL A 68 -1.38 0.32 -9.40
CA VAL A 68 -1.81 1.65 -9.88
C VAL A 68 -3.24 1.62 -10.41
N TRP A 69 -3.59 0.53 -11.10
CA TRP A 69 -4.90 0.36 -11.75
C TRP A 69 -5.25 1.56 -12.64
N MET A 70 -6.33 2.30 -12.35
CA MET A 70 -6.75 3.50 -13.10
C MET A 70 -6.01 4.77 -12.71
N GLY A 71 -5.15 4.72 -11.68
CA GLY A 71 -4.28 5.80 -11.27
C GLY A 71 -4.91 6.91 -10.44
N ASP A 72 -6.03 6.65 -9.75
CA ASP A 72 -6.69 7.69 -8.95
C ASP A 72 -5.85 8.10 -7.74
N SER A 73 -5.30 7.13 -7.00
CA SER A 73 -4.37 7.36 -5.89
C SER A 73 -3.07 8.00 -6.40
N PHE A 74 -2.55 7.51 -7.53
CA PHE A 74 -1.34 8.03 -8.12
C PHE A 74 -1.47 9.52 -8.49
N ARG A 75 -2.58 9.92 -9.16
CA ARG A 75 -2.86 11.32 -9.51
C ARG A 75 -2.92 12.21 -8.27
N TYR A 76 -3.56 11.72 -7.22
CA TYR A 76 -3.69 12.47 -5.98
C TYR A 76 -2.34 12.72 -5.31
N LEU A 77 -1.49 11.70 -5.27
CA LEU A 77 -0.23 11.74 -4.55
C LEU A 77 0.88 12.46 -5.35
N ILE A 78 0.96 12.26 -6.68
CA ILE A 78 2.06 12.78 -7.50
C ILE A 78 2.16 14.31 -7.49
N ASP A 79 1.05 15.02 -7.32
CA ASP A 79 1.05 16.50 -7.26
C ASP A 79 1.91 17.08 -6.12
N HIS A 80 2.27 16.24 -5.15
CA HIS A 80 3.09 16.62 -3.99
C HIS A 80 4.58 16.25 -4.14
N PHE A 81 4.96 15.59 -5.23
CA PHE A 81 6.32 15.09 -5.43
C PHE A 81 6.88 15.54 -6.78
N PRO A 82 8.22 15.73 -6.90
CA PRO A 82 8.82 16.14 -8.17
C PRO A 82 8.75 15.06 -9.25
N GLN A 83 8.58 13.79 -8.86
CA GLN A 83 8.60 12.63 -9.74
C GLN A 83 7.93 11.44 -9.04
N GLY A 84 7.20 10.61 -9.81
CA GLY A 84 6.58 9.39 -9.32
C GLY A 84 6.84 8.19 -10.23
N TYR A 85 6.96 7.02 -9.60
CA TYR A 85 7.11 5.73 -10.27
C TYR A 85 5.93 4.84 -9.91
N GLY A 86 5.19 4.39 -10.92
CA GLY A 86 4.05 3.48 -10.76
C GLY A 86 4.33 2.12 -11.39
N PHE A 87 3.98 1.06 -10.68
CA PHE A 87 4.20 -0.31 -11.11
C PHE A 87 2.87 -1.06 -11.16
N ASP A 88 2.52 -1.60 -12.29
CA ASP A 88 1.30 -2.38 -12.49
C ASP A 88 1.40 -3.23 -13.76
N THR A 89 0.64 -4.30 -13.84
CA THR A 89 0.43 -5.03 -15.10
C THR A 89 -0.53 -4.31 -16.02
N PHE A 90 -1.47 -3.55 -15.46
CA PHE A 90 -2.66 -3.00 -16.13
C PHE A 90 -3.59 -4.06 -16.75
N GLU A 91 -3.23 -5.33 -16.58
CA GLU A 91 -3.99 -6.52 -17.00
C GLU A 91 -4.78 -7.14 -15.83
N GLY A 92 -4.66 -6.54 -14.63
CA GLY A 92 -5.30 -6.98 -13.39
C GLY A 92 -4.49 -7.99 -12.60
N LEU A 93 -5.12 -8.60 -11.60
CA LEU A 93 -4.48 -9.51 -10.66
C LEU A 93 -3.79 -10.68 -11.36
N PRO A 94 -2.52 -11.00 -11.04
CA PRO A 94 -1.81 -12.11 -11.64
C PRO A 94 -2.29 -13.50 -11.17
N GLU A 95 -3.05 -13.57 -10.08
CA GLU A 95 -3.63 -14.80 -9.52
C GLU A 95 -5.01 -14.54 -8.90
N GLU A 96 -5.71 -15.58 -8.47
CA GLU A 96 -6.98 -15.47 -7.76
C GLU A 96 -6.79 -14.82 -6.37
N TRP A 97 -7.72 -13.96 -5.98
CA TRP A 97 -7.71 -13.30 -4.68
C TRP A 97 -9.12 -13.22 -4.09
N HIS A 98 -9.34 -13.86 -2.94
CA HIS A 98 -10.62 -13.84 -2.21
C HIS A 98 -11.86 -14.12 -3.08
N GLY A 99 -11.76 -15.08 -4.03
CA GLY A 99 -12.83 -15.43 -4.95
C GLY A 99 -12.91 -14.53 -6.19
N LEU A 100 -12.07 -13.52 -6.31
CA LEU A 100 -11.90 -12.74 -7.53
C LEU A 100 -10.93 -13.47 -8.44
N PRO A 101 -11.30 -13.74 -9.71
CA PRO A 101 -10.42 -14.48 -10.62
C PRO A 101 -9.19 -13.64 -11.03
N ARG A 102 -8.17 -14.33 -11.51
CA ARG A 102 -7.06 -13.69 -12.24
C ARG A 102 -7.60 -12.72 -13.30
N GLY A 103 -6.99 -11.55 -13.43
CA GLY A 103 -7.43 -10.47 -14.32
C GLY A 103 -8.47 -9.52 -13.72
N SER A 104 -8.93 -9.76 -12.49
CA SER A 104 -9.73 -8.75 -11.77
C SER A 104 -8.93 -7.47 -11.58
N TYR A 105 -9.63 -6.33 -11.52
CA TYR A 105 -9.01 -4.99 -11.48
C TYR A 105 -8.14 -4.66 -12.70
N THR A 106 -8.46 -5.22 -13.86
CA THR A 106 -7.81 -4.81 -15.12
C THR A 106 -8.23 -3.40 -15.53
N SER A 107 -7.31 -2.62 -16.09
CA SER A 107 -7.61 -1.43 -16.89
C SER A 107 -7.59 -1.74 -18.39
N PHE A 108 -7.66 -3.03 -18.76
CA PHE A 108 -7.59 -3.51 -20.15
C PHE A 108 -6.29 -3.12 -20.87
N GLY A 109 -5.18 -3.05 -20.14
CA GLY A 109 -3.88 -2.63 -20.64
C GLY A 109 -3.74 -1.11 -20.82
N GLU A 110 -4.74 -0.32 -20.43
CA GLU A 110 -4.67 1.14 -20.51
C GLU A 110 -3.79 1.69 -19.36
N VAL A 111 -2.66 2.27 -19.76
CA VAL A 111 -1.74 2.95 -18.84
C VAL A 111 -2.16 4.40 -18.71
N PRO A 112 -2.41 4.92 -17.48
CA PRO A 112 -2.85 6.30 -17.30
C PRO A 112 -1.76 7.29 -17.74
N ASN A 113 -2.17 8.35 -18.44
CA ASN A 113 -1.28 9.45 -18.76
C ASN A 113 -1.31 10.49 -17.63
N ILE A 114 -0.24 10.55 -16.85
CA ILE A 114 -0.12 11.43 -15.69
C ILE A 114 1.21 12.19 -15.77
N LEU A 115 1.15 13.51 -15.66
CA LEU A 115 2.34 14.35 -15.70
C LEU A 115 3.26 14.06 -14.49
N GLY A 116 4.55 13.90 -14.74
CA GLY A 116 5.53 13.58 -13.68
C GLY A 116 5.60 12.09 -13.32
N ALA A 117 4.77 11.24 -13.94
CA ALA A 117 4.77 9.81 -13.72
C ALA A 117 5.65 9.06 -14.74
N GLU A 118 6.34 8.04 -14.27
CA GLU A 118 6.94 6.97 -15.05
C GLU A 118 6.28 5.65 -14.66
N PHE A 119 5.65 4.96 -15.60
CA PHE A 119 5.01 3.68 -15.36
C PHE A 119 5.84 2.52 -15.86
N VAL A 120 6.05 1.53 -14.99
CA VAL A 120 6.74 0.27 -15.29
C VAL A 120 5.67 -0.82 -15.42
N VAL A 121 5.43 -1.24 -16.66
CA VAL A 121 4.33 -2.15 -16.99
C VAL A 121 4.79 -3.60 -16.95
N GLY A 122 4.16 -4.42 -16.14
CA GLY A 122 4.40 -5.85 -16.04
C GLY A 122 4.32 -6.39 -14.62
N GLU A 123 4.46 -7.71 -14.48
CA GLU A 123 4.47 -8.34 -13.16
C GLU A 123 5.72 -7.91 -12.36
N PHE A 124 5.56 -7.67 -11.06
CA PHE A 124 6.64 -7.18 -10.19
C PHE A 124 7.88 -8.09 -10.20
N ARG A 125 7.68 -9.42 -10.24
CA ARG A 125 8.80 -10.39 -10.30
C ARG A 125 9.68 -10.25 -11.54
N ASP A 126 9.12 -9.72 -12.64
CA ASP A 126 9.81 -9.61 -13.92
C ASP A 126 10.42 -8.21 -14.09
N THR A 127 9.75 -7.17 -13.60
CA THR A 127 10.12 -5.77 -13.85
C THR A 127 10.97 -5.14 -12.76
N LEU A 128 10.70 -5.44 -11.48
CA LEU A 128 11.39 -4.78 -10.37
C LEU A 128 12.88 -5.12 -10.25
N PRO A 129 13.35 -6.35 -10.55
CA PRO A 129 14.77 -6.66 -10.54
C PRO A 129 15.60 -5.73 -11.46
N GLU A 130 15.12 -5.50 -12.68
CA GLU A 130 15.79 -4.62 -13.63
C GLU A 130 15.67 -3.15 -13.22
N PHE A 131 14.47 -2.71 -12.80
CA PHE A 131 14.25 -1.34 -12.39
C PHE A 131 15.17 -0.93 -11.24
N PHE A 132 15.25 -1.74 -10.17
CA PHE A 132 16.09 -1.47 -9.00
C PHE A 132 17.54 -1.95 -9.12
N ALA A 133 17.94 -2.54 -10.26
CA ALA A 133 19.37 -2.76 -10.56
C ALA A 133 20.10 -1.44 -10.81
N HIS A 134 19.41 -0.38 -11.12
CA HIS A 134 19.92 0.96 -11.31
C HIS A 134 19.68 1.83 -10.08
N GLU A 135 20.55 2.81 -9.87
CA GLU A 135 20.32 3.81 -8.82
C GLU A 135 19.03 4.58 -9.06
N ARG A 136 18.20 4.68 -8.01
CA ARG A 136 16.91 5.35 -8.03
C ARG A 136 16.82 6.39 -6.93
N PRO A 137 16.04 7.46 -7.11
CA PRO A 137 15.82 8.45 -6.07
C PRO A 137 15.27 7.82 -4.80
N MET A 138 15.69 8.31 -3.64
CA MET A 138 15.11 7.90 -2.37
C MET A 138 13.61 8.22 -2.32
N ALA A 139 12.84 7.34 -1.73
CA ALA A 139 11.40 7.51 -1.58
C ALA A 139 11.09 8.53 -0.46
N GLY A 140 10.21 9.46 -0.75
CA GLY A 140 9.54 10.28 0.25
C GLY A 140 8.28 9.59 0.77
N LEU A 141 7.55 8.93 -0.14
CA LEU A 141 6.36 8.13 0.16
C LEU A 141 6.32 6.91 -0.76
N ILE A 142 5.89 5.77 -0.21
CA ILE A 142 5.61 4.55 -0.98
C ILE A 142 4.20 4.07 -0.64
N ASN A 143 3.35 3.93 -1.67
CA ASN A 143 2.04 3.31 -1.54
C ASN A 143 2.11 1.84 -2.04
N PHE A 144 1.92 0.88 -1.14
CA PHE A 144 1.78 -0.53 -1.47
C PHE A 144 0.29 -0.88 -1.55
N ASP A 145 -0.27 -0.87 -2.75
CA ASP A 145 -1.70 -1.12 -3.03
C ASP A 145 -1.87 -2.31 -4.01
N ALA A 146 -1.11 -3.39 -3.78
CA ALA A 146 -0.98 -4.50 -4.71
C ALA A 146 -1.90 -5.70 -4.41
N ASP A 147 -2.83 -5.56 -3.45
CA ASP A 147 -3.80 -6.57 -2.99
C ASP A 147 -3.18 -7.89 -2.52
N LEU A 148 -2.37 -8.54 -3.35
CA LEU A 148 -1.77 -9.85 -3.09
C LEU A 148 -0.57 -9.78 -2.14
N TYR A 149 -0.54 -10.69 -1.18
CA TYR A 149 0.62 -10.85 -0.29
C TYR A 149 1.91 -11.11 -1.06
N SER A 150 1.87 -12.01 -2.07
CA SER A 150 3.00 -12.34 -2.93
C SER A 150 3.57 -11.10 -3.66
N SER A 151 2.67 -10.29 -4.22
CA SER A 151 3.03 -9.03 -4.89
C SER A 151 3.62 -8.02 -3.93
N THR A 152 2.98 -7.80 -2.78
CA THR A 152 3.44 -6.85 -1.76
C THR A 152 4.82 -7.21 -1.22
N ILE A 153 5.08 -8.48 -0.90
CA ILE A 153 6.40 -8.94 -0.43
C ILE A 153 7.46 -8.80 -1.52
N THR A 154 7.13 -9.09 -2.78
CA THR A 154 8.04 -8.89 -3.90
C THR A 154 8.41 -7.42 -4.04
N ALA A 155 7.41 -6.53 -4.06
CA ALA A 155 7.62 -5.08 -4.14
C ALA A 155 8.47 -4.55 -2.98
N LEU A 156 8.14 -4.92 -1.74
CA LEU A 156 8.86 -4.48 -0.56
C LEU A 156 10.34 -4.92 -0.57
N ASN A 157 10.62 -6.16 -0.99
CA ASN A 157 11.99 -6.66 -1.08
C ASN A 157 12.84 -5.88 -2.10
N HIS A 158 12.26 -5.54 -3.24
CA HIS A 158 12.97 -4.78 -4.28
C HIS A 158 13.07 -3.29 -3.98
N ALA A 159 12.07 -2.69 -3.30
CA ALA A 159 12.07 -1.28 -2.94
C ALA A 159 13.06 -0.91 -1.82
N ARG A 160 13.63 -1.88 -1.10
CA ARG A 160 14.57 -1.64 0.01
C ARG A 160 15.68 -0.62 -0.27
N PRO A 161 16.31 -0.56 -1.46
CA PRO A 161 17.37 0.40 -1.74
C PRO A 161 16.92 1.88 -1.69
N VAL A 162 15.63 2.15 -1.84
CA VAL A 162 15.06 3.52 -1.84
C VAL A 162 14.36 3.88 -0.54
N ILE A 163 14.41 3.01 0.47
CA ILE A 163 13.78 3.18 1.79
C ILE A 163 14.81 3.54 2.84
N ASP A 164 14.53 4.57 3.63
CA ASP A 164 15.26 4.90 4.85
C ASP A 164 14.31 5.37 5.97
N SER A 165 14.85 5.88 7.07
CA SER A 165 14.07 6.36 8.21
C SER A 165 13.20 7.62 7.94
N SER A 166 13.33 8.21 6.75
CA SER A 166 12.56 9.39 6.33
C SER A 166 11.53 9.05 5.23
N THR A 167 11.38 7.77 4.91
CA THR A 167 10.37 7.27 3.96
C THR A 167 9.08 6.94 4.71
N VAL A 168 7.96 7.38 4.20
CA VAL A 168 6.60 7.09 4.70
C VAL A 168 5.95 6.04 3.84
#